data_1aef082434bf1f1a1b5f163c9812e3eb
#
_entry.id   1aef082434bf1f1a1b5f163c9812e3eb
#
_cell.length_a   1.000
_cell.length_b   1.000
_cell.length_c   1.000
_cell.angle_alpha   90.00
_cell.angle_beta   90.00
_cell.angle_gamma   90.00
#
_symmetry.space_group_name_H-M   'P 1'
#
loop_
_entity.id
_entity.type
_entity.pdbx_description
1 polymer ?
#
loop_
_entity_poly.entity_id
_entity_poly.type
_entity_poly.pdbx_seq_one_letter_code
_entity_poly.pdbx_strand_id
1 'polypeptide(L)'
;MYAHLVWFDQPRNATELAAVDFARTHRIEPAVATVPGLLDFYELRRADGSGVVIGIAETEEALHAVRAAILATDLLPGEDPALLPGADRVEICPVLTHRDRAAIYAQGALS
;
A
#
# COMPACT_ATOMS: atom_id res chain seq x y z
N MET A 1 14.40 3.80 7.51
CA MET A 1 13.15 3.11 7.13
C MET A 1 11.99 4.10 7.19
N TYR A 2 11.12 4.05 6.21
CA TYR A 2 9.97 4.96 6.06
C TYR A 2 8.71 4.18 5.74
N ALA A 3 7.57 4.70 6.18
CA ALA A 3 6.25 4.16 5.90
C ALA A 3 5.46 5.11 5.01
N HIS A 4 4.79 4.56 4.02
CA HIS A 4 3.85 5.24 3.14
C HIS A 4 2.45 4.74 3.48
N LEU A 5 1.56 5.65 3.88
CA LEU A 5 0.19 5.33 4.23
C LEU A 5 -0.74 6.00 3.22
N VAL A 6 -1.53 5.18 2.55
CA VAL A 6 -2.47 5.61 1.52
C VAL A 6 -3.87 5.26 1.98
N TRP A 7 -4.67 6.27 2.32
CA TRP A 7 -5.97 6.11 2.95
C TRP A 7 -7.10 6.19 1.92
N PHE A 8 -7.99 5.21 2.01
CA PHE A 8 -9.26 5.16 1.26
C PHE A 8 -10.38 5.14 2.29
N ASP A 9 -10.83 6.34 2.69
CA ASP A 9 -11.74 6.51 3.82
C ASP A 9 -13.20 6.26 3.46
N GLN A 10 -13.55 6.29 2.17
CA GLN A 10 -14.91 6.10 1.72
C GLN A 10 -15.27 4.61 1.59
N PRO A 11 -16.50 4.21 1.92
CA PRO A 11 -16.96 2.87 1.65
C PRO A 11 -16.89 2.55 0.15
N ARG A 12 -16.59 1.30 -0.16
CA ARG A 12 -16.55 0.80 -1.55
C ARG A 12 -17.43 -0.42 -1.67
N ASN A 13 -18.24 -0.45 -2.72
CA ASN A 13 -19.14 -1.58 -3.01
C ASN A 13 -18.39 -2.76 -3.65
N ALA A 14 -19.08 -3.88 -3.84
CA ALA A 14 -18.47 -5.09 -4.41
C ALA A 14 -17.88 -4.86 -5.81
N THR A 15 -18.52 -4.05 -6.64
CA THR A 15 -18.05 -3.75 -8.00
C THR A 15 -16.76 -2.93 -7.96
N GLU A 16 -16.70 -1.93 -7.10
CA GLU A 16 -15.48 -1.12 -6.91
C GLU A 16 -14.34 -1.95 -6.32
N LEU A 17 -14.63 -2.81 -5.35
CA LEU A 17 -13.60 -3.69 -4.75
C LEU A 17 -13.06 -4.69 -5.76
N ALA A 18 -13.91 -5.26 -6.62
CA ALA A 18 -13.45 -6.14 -7.68
C ALA A 18 -12.52 -5.42 -8.67
N ALA A 19 -12.84 -4.17 -9.02
CA ALA A 19 -11.99 -3.35 -9.88
C ALA A 19 -10.63 -3.04 -9.23
N VAL A 20 -10.62 -2.70 -7.94
CA VAL A 20 -9.40 -2.46 -7.18
C VAL A 20 -8.55 -3.72 -7.10
N ASP A 21 -9.15 -4.88 -6.82
CA ASP A 21 -8.43 -6.15 -6.72
C ASP A 21 -7.80 -6.56 -8.06
N PHE A 22 -8.50 -6.34 -9.16
CA PHE A 22 -7.98 -6.56 -10.49
C PHE A 22 -6.78 -5.65 -10.80
N ALA A 23 -6.93 -4.36 -10.56
CA ALA A 23 -5.86 -3.37 -10.78
C ALA A 23 -4.63 -3.69 -9.92
N ARG A 24 -4.82 -4.00 -8.65
CA ARG A 24 -3.73 -4.36 -7.75
C ARG A 24 -2.97 -5.58 -8.27
N THR A 25 -3.67 -6.66 -8.58
CA THR A 25 -3.03 -7.92 -8.96
C THR A 25 -2.33 -7.85 -10.31
N HIS A 26 -2.97 -7.23 -11.29
CA HIS A 26 -2.52 -7.31 -12.69
C HIS A 26 -1.72 -6.11 -13.16
N ARG A 27 -1.82 -4.96 -12.50
CA ARG A 27 -1.16 -3.73 -12.94
C ARG A 27 -0.25 -3.12 -11.86
N ILE A 28 -0.76 -2.96 -10.65
CA ILE A 28 -0.05 -2.22 -9.59
C ILE A 28 1.08 -3.04 -8.97
N GLU A 29 0.80 -4.27 -8.50
CA GLU A 29 1.84 -5.11 -7.89
C GLU A 29 3.01 -5.39 -8.84
N PRO A 30 2.80 -5.72 -10.12
CA PRO A 30 3.92 -5.87 -11.05
C PRO A 30 4.77 -4.61 -11.19
N ALA A 31 4.17 -3.43 -11.21
CA ALA A 31 4.89 -2.16 -11.29
C ALA A 31 5.70 -1.90 -10.00
N VAL A 32 5.10 -2.11 -8.86
CA VAL A 32 5.74 -1.93 -7.55
C VAL A 32 6.90 -2.89 -7.36
N ALA A 33 6.80 -4.11 -7.86
CA ALA A 33 7.85 -5.12 -7.77
C ALA A 33 9.15 -4.73 -8.48
N THR A 34 9.12 -3.74 -9.38
CA THR A 34 10.32 -3.24 -10.06
C THR A 34 11.12 -2.22 -9.25
N VAL A 35 10.57 -1.72 -8.14
CA VAL A 35 11.19 -0.66 -7.36
C VAL A 35 12.12 -1.25 -6.30
N PRO A 36 13.43 -0.96 -6.35
CA PRO A 36 14.34 -1.40 -5.30
C PRO A 36 14.08 -0.64 -3.98
N GLY A 37 14.36 -1.28 -2.87
CA GLY A 37 14.25 -0.67 -1.55
C GLY A 37 12.90 -0.80 -0.87
N LEU A 38 11.88 -1.31 -1.57
CA LEU A 38 10.60 -1.65 -0.94
C LEU A 38 10.78 -2.93 -0.12
N LEU A 39 10.39 -2.87 1.17
CA LEU A 39 10.57 -3.98 2.12
C LEU A 39 9.28 -4.76 2.33
N ASP A 40 8.19 -4.05 2.55
CA ASP A 40 6.88 -4.66 2.85
C ASP A 40 5.76 -3.84 2.22
N PHE A 41 4.66 -4.52 1.98
CA PHE A 41 3.46 -3.91 1.42
C PHE A 41 2.24 -4.59 2.02
N TYR A 42 1.31 -3.80 2.55
CA TYR A 42 0.09 -4.29 3.19
C TYR A 42 -1.12 -3.58 2.62
N GLU A 43 -2.20 -4.31 2.42
CA GLU A 43 -3.51 -3.75 2.17
C GLU A 43 -4.45 -4.17 3.29
N LEU A 44 -4.98 -3.21 4.02
CA LEU A 44 -5.95 -3.42 5.09
C LEU A 44 -7.30 -2.91 4.64
N ARG A 45 -8.33 -3.71 4.83
CA ARG A 45 -9.69 -3.42 4.35
C ARG A 45 -10.70 -3.64 5.44
N ARG A 46 -11.59 -2.66 5.64
CA ARG A 46 -12.71 -2.78 6.56
C ARG A 46 -13.90 -3.45 5.86
N ALA A 47 -14.91 -3.86 6.64
CA ALA A 47 -16.11 -4.51 6.12
C ALA A 47 -16.89 -3.64 5.13
N ASP A 48 -16.84 -2.32 5.26
CA ASP A 48 -17.49 -1.38 4.34
C ASP A 48 -16.68 -1.11 3.06
N GLY A 49 -15.53 -1.74 2.90
CA GLY A 49 -14.66 -1.57 1.76
C GLY A 49 -13.65 -0.42 1.87
N SER A 50 -13.74 0.41 2.91
CA SER A 50 -12.70 1.39 3.20
C SER A 50 -11.43 0.71 3.68
N GLY A 51 -10.30 1.40 3.63
CA GLY A 51 -9.07 0.79 4.09
C GLY A 51 -7.85 1.68 3.97
N VAL A 52 -6.70 1.06 4.17
CA VAL A 52 -5.40 1.71 4.06
C VAL A 52 -4.41 0.76 3.39
N VAL A 53 -3.56 1.33 2.55
CA VAL A 53 -2.41 0.62 1.99
C VAL A 53 -1.16 1.15 2.68
N ILE A 54 -0.32 0.25 3.15
CA ILE A 54 0.91 0.57 3.85
C ILE A 54 2.10 -0.01 3.08
N GLY A 55 3.02 0.86 2.66
CA GLY A 55 4.30 0.46 2.09
C GLY A 55 5.43 0.81 3.06
N ILE A 56 6.35 -0.11 3.25
CA ILE A 56 7.56 0.11 4.06
C ILE A 56 8.77 0.04 3.14
N ALA A 57 9.63 1.03 3.21
CA ALA A 57 10.84 1.09 2.38
C ALA A 57 12.06 1.53 3.18
N GLU A 58 13.24 1.24 2.63
CA GLU A 58 14.51 1.61 3.24
C GLU A 58 14.72 3.13 3.26
N THR A 59 14.24 3.82 2.21
CA THR A 59 14.41 5.26 2.04
C THR A 59 13.09 5.90 1.63
N GLU A 60 12.98 7.21 1.86
CA GLU A 60 11.84 7.99 1.40
C GLU A 60 11.78 8.02 -0.14
N GLU A 61 12.93 8.11 -0.81
CA GLU A 61 13.03 8.11 -2.27
C GLU A 61 12.44 6.84 -2.87
N ALA A 62 12.62 5.69 -2.23
CA ALA A 62 12.02 4.44 -2.68
C ALA A 62 10.49 4.50 -2.67
N LEU A 63 9.89 5.15 -1.67
CA LEU A 63 8.44 5.35 -1.60
C LEU A 63 7.95 6.29 -2.71
N HIS A 64 8.68 7.35 -3.00
CA HIS A 64 8.37 8.22 -4.14
C HIS A 64 8.49 7.47 -5.48
N ALA A 65 9.47 6.59 -5.59
CA ALA A 65 9.64 5.75 -6.77
C ALA A 65 8.49 4.75 -6.95
N VAL A 66 7.98 4.18 -5.86
CA VAL A 66 6.79 3.31 -5.87
C VAL A 66 5.59 4.07 -6.43
N ARG A 67 5.33 5.26 -5.91
CA ARG A 67 4.24 6.11 -6.40
C ARG A 67 4.39 6.45 -7.88
N ALA A 68 5.59 6.85 -8.28
CA ALA A 68 5.88 7.17 -9.68
C ALA A 68 5.66 5.95 -10.59
N ALA A 69 6.08 4.77 -10.17
CA ALA A 69 5.89 3.52 -10.92
C ALA A 69 4.41 3.20 -11.12
N ILE A 70 3.59 3.38 -10.09
CA ILE A 70 2.14 3.17 -10.17
C ILE A 70 1.50 4.18 -11.13
N LEU A 71 1.82 5.45 -11.00
CA LEU A 71 1.26 6.51 -11.83
C LEU A 71 1.70 6.43 -13.29
N ALA A 72 2.82 5.78 -13.58
CA ALA A 72 3.30 5.55 -14.94
C ALA A 72 2.61 4.38 -15.66
N THR A 73 1.80 3.58 -14.95
CA THR A 73 1.09 2.47 -15.58
C THR A 73 -0.11 2.96 -16.37
N ASP A 74 -0.36 2.31 -17.52
CA ASP A 74 -1.58 2.52 -18.28
C ASP A 74 -2.66 1.55 -17.82
N LEU A 75 -3.92 1.99 -17.84
CA LEU A 75 -5.05 1.11 -17.54
C LEU A 75 -5.05 -0.08 -18.50
N LEU A 76 -5.29 -1.26 -17.95
CA LEU A 76 -5.43 -2.48 -18.74
C LEU A 76 -6.80 -2.53 -19.42
N PRO A 77 -6.95 -3.30 -20.52
CA PRO A 77 -8.26 -3.52 -21.12
C PRO A 77 -9.28 -4.02 -20.09
N GLY A 78 -10.43 -3.38 -20.04
CA GLY A 78 -11.50 -3.71 -19.10
C GLY A 78 -11.45 -2.93 -17.79
N GLU A 79 -10.38 -2.17 -17.51
CA GLU A 79 -10.38 -1.29 -16.33
C GLU A 79 -11.19 -0.02 -16.61
N ASP A 80 -12.04 0.34 -15.65
CA ASP A 80 -12.84 1.56 -15.67
C ASP A 80 -12.33 2.52 -14.58
N PRO A 81 -11.75 3.68 -14.94
CA PRO A 81 -11.22 4.63 -13.96
C PRO A 81 -12.31 5.19 -13.03
N ALA A 82 -13.58 5.17 -13.44
CA ALA A 82 -14.68 5.60 -12.57
C ALA A 82 -14.88 4.68 -11.36
N LEU A 83 -14.40 3.43 -11.43
CA LEU A 83 -14.45 2.46 -10.34
C LEU A 83 -13.19 2.49 -9.45
N LEU A 84 -12.20 3.34 -9.77
CA LEU A 84 -10.91 3.42 -9.12
C LEU A 84 -10.72 4.84 -8.53
N PRO A 85 -11.48 5.21 -7.50
CA PRO A 85 -11.30 6.50 -6.86
C PRO A 85 -9.89 6.62 -6.27
N GLY A 86 -9.32 7.81 -6.34
CA GLY A 86 -8.02 8.09 -5.76
C GLY A 86 -8.05 8.04 -4.22
N ALA A 87 -6.87 8.06 -3.64
CA ALA A 87 -6.71 8.11 -2.20
C ALA A 87 -7.24 9.43 -1.61
N ASP A 88 -7.85 9.35 -0.42
CA ASP A 88 -8.32 10.52 0.30
C ASP A 88 -7.17 11.25 0.99
N ARG A 89 -6.18 10.49 1.47
CA ARG A 89 -4.99 11.03 2.14
C ARG A 89 -3.78 10.16 1.81
N VAL A 90 -2.62 10.80 1.74
CA VAL A 90 -1.33 10.12 1.58
C VAL A 90 -0.35 10.74 2.56
N GLU A 91 0.33 9.89 3.33
CA GLU A 91 1.34 10.32 4.30
C GLU A 91 2.60 9.50 4.12
N ILE A 92 3.76 10.14 4.31
CA ILE A 92 5.05 9.46 4.43
C ILE A 92 5.63 9.82 5.78
N CYS A 93 5.96 8.81 6.58
CA CYS A 93 6.47 9.00 7.93
C CYS A 93 7.75 8.19 8.13
N PRO A 94 8.74 8.71 8.85
CA PRO A 94 9.85 7.88 9.32
C PRO A 94 9.32 6.78 10.24
N VAL A 95 9.89 5.60 10.15
CA VAL A 95 9.60 4.52 11.09
C VAL A 95 10.47 4.73 12.33
N LEU A 96 9.82 5.02 13.45
CA LEU A 96 10.52 5.25 14.71
C LEU A 96 11.07 3.96 15.30
N THR A 97 10.25 2.91 15.26
CA THR A 97 10.58 1.64 15.91
C THR A 97 10.07 0.49 15.07
N HIS A 98 10.93 -0.48 14.82
CA HIS A 98 10.59 -1.74 14.18
C HIS A 98 11.05 -2.89 15.08
N ARG A 99 10.13 -3.80 15.39
CA ARG A 99 10.39 -5.02 16.17
C ARG A 99 9.76 -6.21 15.47
N ASP A 100 10.57 -7.23 15.22
CA ASP A 100 10.05 -8.51 14.79
C ASP A 100 9.52 -9.33 15.97
N ARG A 101 8.92 -10.48 15.68
CA ARG A 101 8.36 -11.37 16.71
C ARG A 101 9.41 -11.78 17.75
N ALA A 102 10.62 -12.14 17.31
CA ALA A 102 11.68 -12.58 18.20
C ALA A 102 12.10 -11.46 19.17
N ALA A 103 12.26 -10.24 18.66
CA ALA A 103 12.61 -9.08 19.48
C ALA A 103 11.50 -8.73 20.48
N ILE A 104 10.22 -8.82 20.08
CA ILE A 104 9.07 -8.59 20.97
C ILE A 104 9.06 -9.59 22.11
N TYR A 105 9.23 -10.89 21.83
CA TYR A 105 9.24 -11.93 22.87
C TYR A 105 10.45 -11.83 23.79
N ALA A 106 11.63 -11.51 23.26
CA ALA A 106 12.81 -11.30 24.08
C ALA A 106 12.61 -10.13 25.04
N GLN A 107 12.04 -9.03 24.58
CA GLN A 107 11.75 -7.85 25.40
C GLN A 107 10.66 -8.15 26.44
N GLY A 108 9.60 -8.88 26.07
CA GLY A 108 8.55 -9.31 26.99
C GLY A 108 9.05 -10.20 28.10
N ALA A 109 10.03 -11.06 27.83
CA ALA A 109 10.64 -11.93 28.82
C ALA A 109 11.45 -11.16 29.89
N LEU A 110 11.87 -9.94 29.57
CA LEU A 110 12.59 -9.06 30.52
C LEU A 110 11.66 -8.21 31.37
N SER A 111 10.38 -8.20 31.04
CA SER A 111 9.36 -7.47 31.80
C SER A 111 8.73 -8.40 32.83
#